data_7ae180ae12f7fc8c97436553404af2e0
#
_entry.id   7ae180ae12f7fc8c97436553404af2e0
#
_cell.length_a   1.000
_cell.length_b   1.000
_cell.length_c   1.000
_cell.angle_alpha   90.00
_cell.angle_beta   90.00
_cell.angle_gamma   90.00
#
_symmetry.space_group_name_H-M   'P 1'
#
loop_
_entity.id
_entity.type
_entity.pdbx_description
1 polymer ?
#
loop_
_entity_poly.entity_id
_entity_poly.type
_entity_poly.pdbx_seq_one_letter_code
_entity_poly.pdbx_strand_id
1 'polypeptide(L)'
;MILVTGGMGFIGMHTTRKLLDAGESVVVAYNNAQREPDIWKDEIGRRVVIERVDTSNPHAVLEAGVKHEITGIVHLVSPRLGVLSPGQEMKVNMDGLVNVLEAARILGVKRVCVASSNSVYGLVPDGPFREDSPLYVETNSPIDAFKKSFEVLGLHYGDRTGLEVVMMRISGVFGPLYYSMFSAHSRMSHAAVKGAPADFGGSLTGAPYENDRSDYAYVKDIATGIQKLQLAPSLGHRVYNIGSGRADSYGEVAAAVKKVIPGSQIQLQSGSSGRGKANPVADISRIGEDVGYAPEYTLETAIAEYLEWLKTNAQ
;
A
#
# COMPACT_ATOMS: atom_id res chain seq x y z
N MET A 1 -12.00 -4.77 18.02
CA MET A 1 -11.20 -3.72 17.33
C MET A 1 -10.54 -4.28 16.06
N ILE A 2 -10.12 -3.44 15.13
CA ILE A 2 -9.33 -3.89 13.95
C ILE A 2 -7.84 -3.68 14.24
N LEU A 3 -7.04 -4.75 14.11
CA LEU A 3 -5.57 -4.65 14.22
C LEU A 3 -4.97 -4.27 12.87
N VAL A 4 -4.23 -3.16 12.80
CA VAL A 4 -3.47 -2.74 11.62
C VAL A 4 -1.99 -2.93 11.89
N THR A 5 -1.41 -4.03 11.40
CA THR A 5 0.04 -4.24 11.48
C THR A 5 0.75 -3.40 10.42
N GLY A 6 1.89 -2.81 10.77
CA GLY A 6 2.47 -1.77 9.93
C GLY A 6 1.66 -0.47 9.93
N GLY A 7 0.83 -0.26 10.96
CA GLY A 7 -0.11 0.86 11.08
C GLY A 7 0.56 2.23 11.13
N MET A 8 1.85 2.31 11.53
CA MET A 8 2.66 3.53 11.48
C MET A 8 3.38 3.73 10.12
N GLY A 9 3.14 2.84 9.16
CA GLY A 9 3.60 2.99 7.79
C GLY A 9 2.71 3.94 6.99
N PHE A 10 3.16 4.33 5.81
CA PHE A 10 2.46 5.23 4.89
C PHE A 10 1.00 4.84 4.65
N ILE A 11 0.75 3.65 4.11
CA ILE A 11 -0.60 3.15 3.84
C ILE A 11 -1.36 2.90 5.15
N GLY A 12 -0.67 2.38 6.18
CA GLY A 12 -1.27 2.05 7.48
C GLY A 12 -1.90 3.25 8.20
N MET A 13 -1.24 4.40 8.17
CA MET A 13 -1.76 5.63 8.78
C MET A 13 -3.07 6.09 8.13
N HIS A 14 -3.15 6.07 6.80
CA HIS A 14 -4.37 6.41 6.06
C HIS A 14 -5.46 5.35 6.21
N THR A 15 -5.09 4.06 6.24
CA THR A 15 -6.04 2.97 6.51
C THR A 15 -6.67 3.11 7.89
N THR A 16 -5.87 3.45 8.92
CA THR A 16 -6.38 3.75 10.26
C THR A 16 -7.41 4.87 10.22
N ARG A 17 -7.14 5.98 9.50
CA ARG A 17 -8.11 7.08 9.36
C ARG A 17 -9.42 6.61 8.73
N LYS A 18 -9.36 5.86 7.64
CA LYS A 18 -10.56 5.36 6.95
C LYS A 18 -11.37 4.37 7.79
N LEU A 19 -10.72 3.53 8.59
CA LEU A 19 -11.41 2.64 9.53
C LEU A 19 -12.12 3.44 10.64
N LEU A 20 -11.48 4.48 11.15
CA LEU A 20 -12.09 5.39 12.14
C LEU A 20 -13.29 6.15 11.55
N ASP A 21 -13.20 6.60 10.29
CA ASP A 21 -14.30 7.27 9.58
C ASP A 21 -15.50 6.34 9.39
N ALA A 22 -15.24 5.04 9.27
CA ALA A 22 -16.26 4.00 9.21
C ALA A 22 -16.82 3.59 10.60
N GLY A 23 -16.41 4.24 11.68
CA GLY A 23 -16.90 3.98 13.04
C GLY A 23 -16.12 2.93 13.82
N GLU A 24 -15.05 2.36 13.25
CA GLU A 24 -14.26 1.32 13.89
C GLU A 24 -13.31 1.88 14.97
N SER A 25 -12.91 1.02 15.89
CA SER A 25 -11.76 1.23 16.76
C SER A 25 -10.57 0.43 16.28
N VAL A 26 -9.36 0.99 16.38
CA VAL A 26 -8.18 0.45 15.73
C VAL A 26 -7.03 0.27 16.71
N VAL A 27 -6.39 -0.90 16.66
CA VAL A 27 -5.07 -1.12 17.25
C VAL A 27 -4.02 -0.88 16.17
N VAL A 28 -3.25 0.19 16.31
CA VAL A 28 -2.19 0.59 15.41
C VAL A 28 -0.89 -0.06 15.86
N ALA A 29 -0.51 -1.17 15.21
CA ALA A 29 0.69 -1.90 15.57
C ALA A 29 1.93 -1.35 14.84
N TYR A 30 3.01 -1.14 15.59
CA TYR A 30 4.33 -0.77 15.09
C TYR A 30 5.43 -1.65 15.70
N ASN A 31 6.59 -1.72 15.06
CA ASN A 31 7.77 -2.40 15.64
C ASN A 31 8.90 -1.39 15.93
N ASN A 32 9.43 -0.73 14.89
CA ASN A 32 10.66 0.08 15.01
C ASN A 32 10.41 1.60 15.01
N ALA A 33 9.36 2.06 14.34
CA ALA A 33 9.10 3.50 14.20
C ALA A 33 7.70 3.83 14.73
N GLN A 34 7.67 4.49 15.87
CA GLN A 34 6.45 5.12 16.38
C GLN A 34 6.34 6.53 15.80
N ARG A 35 5.16 6.89 15.34
CA ARG A 35 4.81 8.22 14.83
C ARG A 35 3.51 8.67 15.47
N GLU A 36 3.28 9.97 15.48
CA GLU A 36 2.02 10.57 15.93
C GLU A 36 1.45 11.42 14.78
N PRO A 37 0.83 10.79 13.78
CA PRO A 37 0.28 11.53 12.65
C PRO A 37 -0.93 12.36 13.08
N ASP A 38 -0.97 13.63 12.67
CA ASP A 38 -2.05 14.54 12.97
C ASP A 38 -3.42 14.08 12.46
N ILE A 39 -3.43 13.24 11.42
CA ILE A 39 -4.66 12.78 10.77
C ILE A 39 -5.61 11.96 11.67
N TRP A 40 -5.15 11.45 12.81
CA TRP A 40 -5.99 10.77 13.82
C TRP A 40 -5.47 10.95 15.26
N LYS A 41 -4.70 12.01 15.52
CA LYS A 41 -4.11 12.31 16.84
C LYS A 41 -5.18 12.40 17.94
N ASP A 42 -6.31 13.03 17.65
CA ASP A 42 -7.40 13.22 18.60
C ASP A 42 -8.14 11.92 18.98
N GLU A 43 -7.88 10.84 18.27
CA GLU A 43 -8.46 9.53 18.53
C GLU A 43 -7.58 8.63 19.41
N ILE A 44 -6.33 9.05 19.67
CA ILE A 44 -5.40 8.28 20.53
C ILE A 44 -5.95 8.23 21.95
N GLY A 45 -6.01 7.03 22.53
CA GLY A 45 -6.61 6.79 23.86
C GLY A 45 -8.13 6.76 23.86
N ARG A 46 -8.80 6.95 22.73
CA ARG A 46 -10.25 6.83 22.56
C ARG A 46 -10.61 5.64 21.68
N ARG A 47 -10.46 5.77 20.37
CA ARG A 47 -10.69 4.72 19.37
C ARG A 47 -9.40 4.19 18.73
N VAL A 48 -8.25 4.81 19.02
CA VAL A 48 -6.93 4.37 18.59
C VAL A 48 -6.11 3.97 19.80
N VAL A 49 -5.62 2.74 19.76
CA VAL A 49 -4.58 2.24 20.68
C VAL A 49 -3.31 2.02 19.87
N ILE A 50 -2.20 2.58 20.35
CA ILE A 50 -0.88 2.37 19.74
C ILE A 50 -0.19 1.25 20.53
N GLU A 51 0.18 0.17 19.85
CA GLU A 51 0.80 -1.01 20.48
C GLU A 51 2.08 -1.40 19.75
N ARG A 52 3.14 -1.72 20.50
CA ARG A 52 4.36 -2.26 19.90
C ARG A 52 4.19 -3.75 19.67
N VAL A 53 4.15 -4.15 18.40
CA VAL A 53 3.98 -5.56 17.99
C VAL A 53 5.02 -5.90 16.93
N ASP A 54 5.94 -6.79 17.28
CA ASP A 54 6.83 -7.43 16.30
C ASP A 54 6.12 -8.65 15.72
N THR A 55 5.69 -8.56 14.47
CA THR A 55 4.98 -9.65 13.79
C THR A 55 5.83 -10.90 13.60
N SER A 56 7.15 -10.81 13.68
CA SER A 56 8.03 -12.00 13.67
C SER A 56 8.01 -12.77 14.99
N ASN A 57 7.41 -12.21 16.03
CA ASN A 57 7.18 -12.88 17.32
C ASN A 57 5.73 -13.38 17.40
N PRO A 58 5.49 -14.71 17.43
CA PRO A 58 4.13 -15.27 17.44
C PRO A 58 3.33 -14.88 18.68
N HIS A 59 3.98 -14.70 19.83
CA HIS A 59 3.32 -14.31 21.07
C HIS A 59 2.84 -12.86 21.01
N ALA A 60 3.61 -11.94 20.42
CA ALA A 60 3.28 -10.52 20.42
C ALA A 60 1.98 -10.22 19.66
N VAL A 61 1.73 -10.91 18.52
CA VAL A 61 0.48 -10.73 17.74
C VAL A 61 -0.70 -11.30 18.51
N LEU A 62 -0.55 -12.48 19.12
CA LEU A 62 -1.61 -13.14 19.90
C LEU A 62 -1.97 -12.33 21.16
N GLU A 63 -0.95 -11.89 21.92
CA GLU A 63 -1.14 -11.08 23.12
C GLU A 63 -1.87 -9.77 22.83
N ALA A 64 -1.44 -9.04 21.78
CA ALA A 64 -2.13 -7.83 21.35
C ALA A 64 -3.59 -8.12 20.95
N GLY A 65 -3.83 -9.25 20.28
CA GLY A 65 -5.16 -9.66 19.87
C GLY A 65 -6.09 -9.99 21.02
N VAL A 66 -5.61 -10.71 22.03
CA VAL A 66 -6.35 -11.03 23.27
C VAL A 66 -6.61 -9.75 24.06
N LYS A 67 -5.56 -8.94 24.27
CA LYS A 67 -5.63 -7.71 25.08
C LYS A 67 -6.67 -6.71 24.56
N HIS A 68 -6.82 -6.64 23.23
CA HIS A 68 -7.68 -5.63 22.59
C HIS A 68 -8.93 -6.22 21.93
N GLU A 69 -9.21 -7.50 22.14
CA GLU A 69 -10.40 -8.19 21.60
C GLU A 69 -10.56 -7.93 20.08
N ILE A 70 -9.50 -8.20 19.31
CA ILE A 70 -9.52 -7.92 17.87
C ILE A 70 -10.49 -8.82 17.12
N THR A 71 -11.20 -8.24 16.14
CA THR A 71 -12.20 -8.92 15.32
C THR A 71 -11.83 -9.00 13.84
N GLY A 72 -10.79 -8.25 13.43
CA GLY A 72 -10.28 -8.23 12.06
C GLY A 72 -8.82 -7.78 12.04
N ILE A 73 -8.08 -8.17 11.01
CA ILE A 73 -6.68 -7.80 10.84
C ILE A 73 -6.43 -7.24 9.44
N VAL A 74 -5.73 -6.11 9.36
CA VAL A 74 -5.12 -5.58 8.12
C VAL A 74 -3.61 -5.68 8.26
N HIS A 75 -2.99 -6.57 7.47
CA HIS A 75 -1.56 -6.84 7.52
C HIS A 75 -0.81 -6.08 6.41
N LEU A 76 -0.13 -4.98 6.79
CA LEU A 76 0.58 -4.08 5.88
C LEU A 76 2.10 -4.06 6.11
N VAL A 77 2.62 -4.97 6.95
CA VAL A 77 4.06 -5.02 7.23
C VAL A 77 4.82 -5.35 5.95
N SER A 78 5.82 -4.54 5.67
CA SER A 78 6.81 -4.79 4.63
C SER A 78 8.13 -4.16 5.09
N PRO A 79 9.21 -4.92 5.24
CA PRO A 79 10.50 -4.35 5.59
C PRO A 79 10.97 -3.39 4.50
N ARG A 80 11.78 -2.40 4.90
CA ARG A 80 12.37 -1.46 3.95
C ARG A 80 13.35 -2.21 3.05
N LEU A 81 13.20 -2.05 1.74
CA LEU A 81 14.04 -2.70 0.73
C LEU A 81 15.52 -2.37 0.90
N GLY A 82 16.37 -3.39 0.75
CA GLY A 82 17.82 -3.25 0.77
C GLY A 82 18.44 -2.91 2.14
N VAL A 83 17.65 -2.95 3.22
CA VAL A 83 18.13 -2.68 4.58
C VAL A 83 18.50 -3.96 5.33
N LEU A 84 17.73 -5.02 5.12
CA LEU A 84 17.91 -6.31 5.77
C LEU A 84 18.73 -7.26 4.87
N SER A 85 19.42 -8.21 5.48
CA SER A 85 19.99 -9.34 4.73
C SER A 85 18.88 -10.24 4.19
N PRO A 86 19.11 -11.00 3.10
CA PRO A 86 18.09 -11.87 2.52
C PRO A 86 17.42 -12.82 3.55
N GLY A 87 18.20 -13.40 4.46
CA GLY A 87 17.66 -14.25 5.52
C GLY A 87 16.78 -13.50 6.52
N GLN A 88 17.13 -12.26 6.86
CA GLN A 88 16.31 -11.41 7.72
C GLN A 88 15.03 -10.97 7.00
N GLU A 89 15.10 -10.65 5.70
CA GLU A 89 13.92 -10.33 4.89
C GLU A 89 12.95 -11.50 4.84
N MET A 90 13.43 -12.73 4.61
CA MET A 90 12.61 -13.94 4.66
C MET A 90 11.93 -14.09 6.01
N LYS A 91 12.70 -13.98 7.09
CA LYS A 91 12.18 -14.12 8.45
C LYS A 91 11.06 -13.10 8.74
N VAL A 92 11.31 -11.83 8.52
CA VAL A 92 10.31 -10.78 8.80
C VAL A 92 9.05 -10.94 7.96
N ASN A 93 9.18 -11.27 6.66
CA ASN A 93 8.03 -11.43 5.79
C ASN A 93 7.27 -12.72 6.08
N MET A 94 7.95 -13.87 6.13
CA MET A 94 7.28 -15.17 6.21
C MET A 94 6.80 -15.49 7.63
N ASP A 95 7.65 -15.29 8.65
CA ASP A 95 7.22 -15.47 10.05
C ASP A 95 6.10 -14.49 10.38
N GLY A 96 6.22 -13.23 9.90
CA GLY A 96 5.18 -12.21 10.08
C GLY A 96 3.82 -12.63 9.51
N LEU A 97 3.80 -13.16 8.28
CA LEU A 97 2.56 -13.67 7.68
C LEU A 97 1.98 -14.83 8.49
N VAL A 98 2.80 -15.86 8.78
CA VAL A 98 2.35 -17.07 9.50
C VAL A 98 1.81 -16.71 10.88
N ASN A 99 2.54 -15.90 11.64
CA ASN A 99 2.14 -15.50 12.98
C ASN A 99 0.83 -14.70 13.00
N VAL A 100 0.62 -13.83 12.02
CA VAL A 100 -0.65 -13.09 11.88
C VAL A 100 -1.80 -14.03 11.55
N LEU A 101 -1.61 -14.97 10.64
CA LEU A 101 -2.63 -15.94 10.27
C LEU A 101 -2.97 -16.89 11.42
N GLU A 102 -1.98 -17.40 12.15
CA GLU A 102 -2.18 -18.26 13.32
C GLU A 102 -2.89 -17.50 14.46
N ALA A 103 -2.47 -16.27 14.77
CA ALA A 103 -3.15 -15.45 15.76
C ALA A 103 -4.61 -15.21 15.35
N ALA A 104 -4.88 -14.89 14.10
CA ALA A 104 -6.24 -14.69 13.60
C ALA A 104 -7.10 -15.94 13.76
N ARG A 105 -6.57 -17.13 13.43
CA ARG A 105 -7.26 -18.40 13.58
C ARG A 105 -7.57 -18.72 15.05
N ILE A 106 -6.58 -18.56 15.95
CA ILE A 106 -6.73 -18.84 17.39
C ILE A 106 -7.77 -17.91 18.02
N LEU A 107 -7.77 -16.63 17.62
CA LEU A 107 -8.67 -15.61 18.15
C LEU A 107 -10.09 -15.65 17.50
N GLY A 108 -10.29 -16.47 16.49
CA GLY A 108 -11.56 -16.51 15.77
C GLY A 108 -11.84 -15.23 14.97
N VAL A 109 -10.78 -14.54 14.51
CA VAL A 109 -10.92 -13.36 13.67
C VAL A 109 -11.64 -13.71 12.38
N LYS A 110 -12.61 -12.89 11.97
CA LYS A 110 -13.41 -13.17 10.76
C LYS A 110 -12.58 -13.09 9.48
N ARG A 111 -11.78 -12.02 9.34
CA ARG A 111 -11.07 -11.69 8.10
C ARG A 111 -9.67 -11.14 8.36
N VAL A 112 -8.73 -11.58 7.54
CA VAL A 112 -7.38 -11.01 7.46
C VAL A 112 -7.16 -10.48 6.04
N CYS A 113 -7.05 -9.16 5.89
CA CYS A 113 -6.64 -8.50 4.65
C CYS A 113 -5.12 -8.35 4.63
N VAL A 114 -4.45 -8.95 3.65
CA VAL A 114 -2.99 -8.98 3.53
C VAL A 114 -2.55 -8.13 2.33
N ALA A 115 -1.60 -7.22 2.55
CA ALA A 115 -1.04 -6.44 1.46
C ALA A 115 -0.19 -7.33 0.53
N SER A 116 -0.70 -7.61 -0.66
CA SER A 116 0.05 -8.00 -1.84
C SER A 116 0.45 -6.74 -2.63
N SER A 117 0.86 -6.87 -3.86
CA SER A 117 1.32 -5.77 -4.71
C SER A 117 1.04 -6.08 -6.18
N ASN A 118 0.82 -5.05 -6.98
CA ASN A 118 0.80 -5.20 -8.44
C ASN A 118 2.16 -5.65 -9.02
N SER A 119 3.24 -5.62 -8.24
CA SER A 119 4.53 -6.19 -8.65
C SER A 119 4.46 -7.67 -8.99
N VAL A 120 3.46 -8.41 -8.47
CA VAL A 120 3.23 -9.82 -8.83
C VAL A 120 2.99 -10.03 -10.33
N TYR A 121 2.56 -8.97 -11.03
CA TYR A 121 2.43 -8.94 -12.48
C TYR A 121 3.73 -8.57 -13.22
N GLY A 122 4.85 -8.48 -12.52
CA GLY A 122 6.12 -7.96 -13.06
C GLY A 122 6.54 -8.61 -14.37
N LEU A 123 6.37 -9.92 -14.52
CA LEU A 123 6.69 -10.68 -15.72
C LEU A 123 5.48 -10.93 -16.65
N VAL A 124 4.27 -10.54 -16.27
CA VAL A 124 3.12 -10.56 -17.19
C VAL A 124 3.38 -9.52 -18.29
N PRO A 125 3.32 -9.89 -19.58
CA PRO A 125 3.81 -9.03 -20.66
C PRO A 125 3.14 -7.64 -20.71
N ASP A 126 1.82 -7.59 -20.60
CA ASP A 126 1.05 -6.34 -20.63
C ASP A 126 -0.30 -6.48 -19.91
N GLY A 127 -0.95 -5.35 -19.61
CA GLY A 127 -2.27 -5.29 -18.97
C GLY A 127 -3.43 -5.08 -19.96
N PRO A 128 -4.63 -4.76 -19.47
CA PRO A 128 -4.91 -4.52 -18.04
C PRO A 128 -4.68 -5.78 -17.21
N PHE A 129 -4.06 -5.61 -16.03
CA PHE A 129 -3.77 -6.74 -15.15
C PHE A 129 -5.01 -7.15 -14.38
N ARG A 130 -5.44 -8.39 -14.57
CA ARG A 130 -6.59 -8.99 -13.90
C ARG A 130 -6.14 -9.96 -12.83
N GLU A 131 -6.96 -10.15 -11.80
CA GLU A 131 -6.61 -11.03 -10.68
C GLU A 131 -6.57 -12.52 -11.09
N ASP A 132 -7.23 -12.89 -12.18
CA ASP A 132 -7.20 -14.23 -12.77
C ASP A 132 -6.06 -14.42 -13.78
N SER A 133 -5.26 -13.40 -14.05
CA SER A 133 -4.08 -13.53 -14.92
C SER A 133 -3.07 -14.50 -14.32
N PRO A 134 -2.52 -15.44 -15.13
CA PRO A 134 -1.47 -16.34 -14.68
C PRO A 134 -0.25 -15.57 -14.17
N LEU A 135 0.28 -15.95 -13.01
CA LEU A 135 1.49 -15.38 -12.45
C LEU A 135 2.67 -16.31 -12.74
N TYR A 136 3.78 -15.72 -13.17
CA TYR A 136 5.04 -16.45 -13.36
C TYR A 136 5.65 -16.80 -12.00
N VAL A 137 6.26 -17.98 -11.89
CA VAL A 137 6.99 -18.39 -10.68
C VAL A 137 8.27 -17.57 -10.53
N GLU A 138 8.91 -17.23 -11.66
CA GLU A 138 10.06 -16.35 -11.67
C GLU A 138 9.71 -14.96 -11.15
N THR A 139 10.69 -14.30 -10.56
CA THR A 139 10.54 -12.99 -9.94
C THR A 139 11.64 -12.04 -10.38
N ASN A 140 11.32 -10.76 -10.50
CA ASN A 140 12.26 -9.71 -10.89
C ASN A 140 12.64 -8.77 -9.73
N SER A 141 12.06 -8.98 -8.55
CA SER A 141 12.36 -8.18 -7.36
C SER A 141 12.01 -8.93 -6.07
N PRO A 142 12.63 -8.57 -4.93
CA PRO A 142 12.26 -9.13 -3.62
C PRO A 142 10.78 -8.92 -3.27
N ILE A 143 10.20 -7.76 -3.63
CA ILE A 143 8.77 -7.48 -3.39
C ILE A 143 7.91 -8.50 -4.14
N ASP A 144 8.18 -8.71 -5.41
CA ASP A 144 7.48 -9.68 -6.25
C ASP A 144 7.54 -11.09 -5.63
N ALA A 145 8.74 -11.52 -5.25
CA ALA A 145 8.96 -12.84 -4.64
C ALA A 145 8.12 -13.02 -3.36
N PHE A 146 8.21 -12.08 -2.41
CA PHE A 146 7.48 -12.21 -1.15
C PHE A 146 5.97 -12.07 -1.35
N LYS A 147 5.51 -11.18 -2.22
CA LYS A 147 4.07 -10.98 -2.40
C LYS A 147 3.41 -12.16 -3.12
N LYS A 148 4.06 -12.79 -4.10
CA LYS A 148 3.61 -14.08 -4.65
C LYS A 148 3.57 -15.18 -3.58
N SER A 149 4.62 -15.26 -2.74
CA SER A 149 4.65 -16.23 -1.63
C SER A 149 3.51 -15.99 -0.64
N PHE A 150 3.19 -14.74 -0.33
CA PHE A 150 2.06 -14.38 0.53
C PHE A 150 0.73 -14.87 -0.07
N GLU A 151 0.51 -14.67 -1.35
CA GLU A 151 -0.72 -15.12 -2.02
C GLU A 151 -0.84 -16.64 -2.00
N VAL A 152 0.22 -17.36 -2.41
CA VAL A 152 0.20 -18.83 -2.43
C VAL A 152 -0.02 -19.41 -1.04
N LEU A 153 0.76 -18.98 -0.05
CA LEU A 153 0.71 -19.56 1.29
C LEU A 153 -0.52 -19.08 2.08
N GLY A 154 -0.86 -17.81 1.98
CA GLY A 154 -2.00 -17.25 2.72
C GLY A 154 -3.34 -17.77 2.21
N LEU A 155 -3.53 -17.88 0.89
CA LEU A 155 -4.75 -18.48 0.33
C LEU A 155 -4.86 -19.97 0.69
N HIS A 156 -3.76 -20.72 0.59
CA HIS A 156 -3.72 -22.13 1.01
C HIS A 156 -4.04 -22.28 2.50
N TYR A 157 -3.49 -21.40 3.35
CA TYR A 157 -3.80 -21.39 4.78
C TYR A 157 -5.29 -21.17 5.04
N GLY A 158 -5.90 -20.21 4.34
CA GLY A 158 -7.35 -19.97 4.41
C GLY A 158 -8.16 -21.20 4.01
N ASP A 159 -7.78 -21.89 2.93
CA ASP A 159 -8.45 -23.13 2.48
C ASP A 159 -8.38 -24.25 3.53
N ARG A 160 -7.27 -24.33 4.28
CA ARG A 160 -7.06 -25.36 5.29
C ARG A 160 -7.77 -25.08 6.62
N THR A 161 -8.03 -23.82 6.93
CA THR A 161 -8.50 -23.40 8.26
C THR A 161 -9.90 -22.81 8.27
N GLY A 162 -10.43 -22.42 7.10
CA GLY A 162 -11.69 -21.68 6.98
C GLY A 162 -11.56 -20.19 7.32
N LEU A 163 -10.35 -19.69 7.61
CA LEU A 163 -10.09 -18.26 7.82
C LEU A 163 -10.27 -17.50 6.50
N GLU A 164 -11.04 -16.42 6.50
CA GLU A 164 -11.18 -15.56 5.32
C GLU A 164 -9.92 -14.70 5.13
N VAL A 165 -9.03 -15.16 4.24
CA VAL A 165 -7.79 -14.46 3.88
C VAL A 165 -7.99 -13.75 2.56
N VAL A 166 -7.78 -12.43 2.54
CA VAL A 166 -7.96 -11.56 1.38
C VAL A 166 -6.62 -10.96 0.97
N MET A 167 -6.21 -11.19 -0.26
CA MET A 167 -4.98 -10.62 -0.83
C MET A 167 -5.27 -9.35 -1.60
N MET A 168 -4.58 -8.28 -1.25
CA MET A 168 -4.76 -6.95 -1.84
C MET A 168 -3.56 -6.62 -2.72
N ARG A 169 -3.70 -6.73 -4.04
CA ARG A 169 -2.69 -6.35 -5.04
C ARG A 169 -2.71 -4.82 -5.21
N ILE A 170 -2.00 -4.15 -4.33
CA ILE A 170 -1.95 -2.69 -4.28
C ILE A 170 -1.04 -2.17 -5.41
N SER A 171 -1.51 -1.19 -6.20
CA SER A 171 -0.74 -0.52 -7.25
C SER A 171 0.35 0.39 -6.66
N GLY A 172 1.06 1.16 -7.48
CA GLY A 172 1.94 2.22 -7.00
C GLY A 172 1.14 3.23 -6.17
N VAL A 173 1.74 3.78 -5.10
CA VAL A 173 1.04 4.70 -4.19
C VAL A 173 1.85 5.96 -3.97
N PHE A 174 1.18 7.10 -3.94
CA PHE A 174 1.78 8.39 -3.57
C PHE A 174 0.83 9.22 -2.69
N GLY A 175 1.35 10.23 -2.02
CA GLY A 175 0.55 11.14 -1.20
C GLY A 175 1.22 11.51 0.13
N PRO A 176 0.50 12.19 1.03
CA PRO A 176 0.97 12.61 2.35
C PRO A 176 1.53 11.46 3.20
N LEU A 177 2.55 11.74 4.01
CA LEU A 177 3.18 10.77 4.93
C LEU A 177 4.00 9.67 4.23
N TYR A 178 4.42 9.87 2.97
CA TYR A 178 5.25 8.92 2.22
C TYR A 178 6.74 9.13 2.47
N TYR A 179 7.26 8.58 3.55
CA TYR A 179 8.65 8.80 4.00
C TYR A 179 9.73 8.07 3.19
N SER A 180 9.38 7.04 2.42
CA SER A 180 10.39 6.25 1.68
C SER A 180 10.90 6.91 0.41
N MET A 181 10.15 7.84 -0.16
CA MET A 181 10.53 8.65 -1.34
C MET A 181 10.93 7.84 -2.60
N PHE A 182 10.41 6.60 -2.75
CA PHE A 182 10.68 5.82 -3.97
C PHE A 182 9.87 6.28 -5.18
N SER A 183 8.68 6.86 -4.95
CA SER A 183 7.78 7.33 -6.00
C SER A 183 8.31 8.61 -6.67
N ALA A 184 8.35 8.63 -8.00
CA ALA A 184 8.65 9.84 -8.76
C ALA A 184 7.62 10.95 -8.51
N HIS A 185 6.34 10.60 -8.29
CA HIS A 185 5.28 11.54 -7.91
C HIS A 185 5.66 12.33 -6.66
N SER A 186 6.09 11.62 -5.60
CA SER A 186 6.50 12.26 -4.35
C SER A 186 7.75 13.11 -4.54
N ARG A 187 8.76 12.62 -5.27
CA ARG A 187 9.99 13.38 -5.53
C ARG A 187 9.73 14.68 -6.28
N MET A 188 8.91 14.64 -7.33
CA MET A 188 8.50 15.84 -8.08
C MET A 188 7.73 16.82 -7.19
N SER A 189 6.80 16.33 -6.39
CA SER A 189 5.97 17.15 -5.48
C SER A 189 6.82 17.85 -4.41
N HIS A 190 7.71 17.10 -3.75
CA HIS A 190 8.62 17.67 -2.73
C HIS A 190 9.58 18.71 -3.32
N ALA A 191 10.17 18.41 -4.48
CA ALA A 191 11.08 19.34 -5.15
C ALA A 191 10.35 20.65 -5.54
N ALA A 192 9.13 20.54 -6.05
CA ALA A 192 8.32 21.70 -6.43
C ALA A 192 8.02 22.61 -5.23
N VAL A 193 7.62 22.05 -4.09
CA VAL A 193 7.34 22.82 -2.87
C VAL A 193 8.61 23.45 -2.29
N LYS A 194 9.75 22.76 -2.37
CA LYS A 194 11.06 23.29 -1.92
C LYS A 194 11.68 24.28 -2.89
N GLY A 195 11.10 24.51 -4.09
CA GLY A 195 11.69 25.35 -5.13
C GLY A 195 13.02 24.81 -5.68
N ALA A 196 13.27 23.51 -5.54
CA ALA A 196 14.51 22.86 -5.93
C ALA A 196 14.31 21.96 -7.17
N PRO A 197 15.39 21.61 -7.90
CA PRO A 197 15.33 20.61 -8.94
C PRO A 197 14.88 19.25 -8.39
N ALA A 198 14.05 18.53 -9.16
CA ALA A 198 13.62 17.18 -8.79
C ALA A 198 14.83 16.22 -8.85
N ASP A 199 15.21 15.66 -7.70
CA ASP A 199 16.29 14.67 -7.60
C ASP A 199 15.72 13.26 -7.68
N PHE A 200 16.13 12.50 -8.71
CA PHE A 200 15.81 11.09 -8.91
C PHE A 200 16.97 10.16 -8.52
N GLY A 201 18.05 10.68 -7.96
CA GLY A 201 19.13 9.89 -7.37
C GLY A 201 18.60 8.99 -6.27
N GLY A 202 18.98 7.71 -6.29
CA GLY A 202 18.46 6.71 -5.36
C GLY A 202 17.04 6.21 -5.68
N SER A 203 16.42 6.64 -6.78
CA SER A 203 15.29 5.90 -7.35
C SER A 203 15.81 4.60 -8.00
N LEU A 204 14.99 3.55 -8.02
CA LEU A 204 15.38 2.26 -8.60
C LEU A 204 15.67 2.34 -10.11
N THR A 205 15.17 3.37 -10.80
CA THR A 205 15.19 3.50 -12.25
C THR A 205 15.91 4.75 -12.76
N GLY A 206 16.44 5.60 -11.86
CA GLY A 206 16.97 6.93 -12.23
C GLY A 206 15.88 7.94 -12.59
N ALA A 207 16.21 8.99 -13.34
CA ALA A 207 15.22 9.96 -13.81
C ALA A 207 14.24 9.28 -14.77
N PRO A 208 12.93 9.45 -14.53
CA PRO A 208 11.92 8.80 -15.37
C PRO A 208 11.85 9.42 -16.77
N TYR A 209 11.41 8.63 -17.74
CA TYR A 209 11.10 9.10 -19.08
C TYR A 209 9.67 9.67 -19.12
N GLU A 210 9.48 10.75 -19.87
CA GLU A 210 8.21 11.48 -19.91
C GLU A 210 7.02 10.65 -20.38
N ASN A 211 7.24 9.69 -21.30
CA ASN A 211 6.19 8.85 -21.88
C ASN A 211 6.00 7.51 -21.16
N ASP A 212 6.88 7.15 -20.22
CA ASP A 212 6.69 5.94 -19.42
C ASP A 212 5.47 6.12 -18.49
N ARG A 213 4.62 5.08 -18.44
CA ARG A 213 3.35 5.09 -17.71
C ARG A 213 3.35 4.08 -16.57
N SER A 214 2.57 4.37 -15.56
CA SER A 214 2.35 3.45 -14.43
C SER A 214 0.99 3.72 -13.79
N ASP A 215 0.37 2.67 -13.25
CA ASP A 215 -0.79 2.83 -12.37
C ASP A 215 -0.30 3.21 -10.98
N TYR A 216 -0.52 4.48 -10.63
CA TYR A 216 -0.31 5.01 -9.28
C TYR A 216 -1.62 5.57 -8.74
N ALA A 217 -1.99 5.14 -7.55
CA ALA A 217 -3.17 5.61 -6.86
C ALA A 217 -2.81 6.57 -5.71
N TYR A 218 -3.71 7.48 -5.43
CA TYR A 218 -3.58 8.34 -4.25
C TYR A 218 -3.82 7.51 -2.98
N VAL A 219 -3.02 7.74 -1.95
CA VAL A 219 -3.04 6.91 -0.75
C VAL A 219 -4.39 6.85 -0.05
N LYS A 220 -5.20 7.92 -0.16
CA LYS A 220 -6.55 7.94 0.42
C LYS A 220 -7.51 7.00 -0.29
N ASP A 221 -7.38 6.84 -1.62
CA ASP A 221 -8.17 5.87 -2.38
C ASP A 221 -7.75 4.44 -2.01
N ILE A 222 -6.45 4.17 -1.92
CA ILE A 222 -5.95 2.86 -1.46
C ILE A 222 -6.52 2.53 -0.07
N ALA A 223 -6.46 3.47 0.87
CA ALA A 223 -7.00 3.28 2.21
C ALA A 223 -8.51 3.02 2.21
N THR A 224 -9.26 3.69 1.32
CA THR A 224 -10.70 3.43 1.11
C THR A 224 -10.94 2.01 0.60
N GLY A 225 -10.16 1.54 -0.37
CA GLY A 225 -10.26 0.17 -0.88
C GLY A 225 -9.99 -0.87 0.21
N ILE A 226 -8.94 -0.67 1.00
CA ILE A 226 -8.59 -1.55 2.14
C ILE A 226 -9.73 -1.57 3.18
N GLN A 227 -10.24 -0.40 3.57
CA GLN A 227 -11.34 -0.30 4.52
C GLN A 227 -12.60 -1.02 4.02
N LYS A 228 -13.00 -0.82 2.74
CA LYS A 228 -14.16 -1.47 2.15
C LYS A 228 -14.02 -3.01 2.13
N LEU A 229 -12.85 -3.53 1.76
CA LEU A 229 -12.60 -4.98 1.79
C LEU A 229 -12.62 -5.52 3.23
N GLN A 230 -11.99 -4.84 4.18
CA GLN A 230 -11.94 -5.30 5.57
C GLN A 230 -13.32 -5.36 6.22
N LEU A 231 -14.19 -4.39 5.92
CA LEU A 231 -15.50 -4.25 6.57
C LEU A 231 -16.66 -4.83 5.77
N ALA A 232 -16.44 -5.34 4.57
CA ALA A 232 -17.50 -5.95 3.77
C ALA A 232 -18.21 -7.10 4.52
N PRO A 233 -19.54 -7.20 4.49
CA PRO A 233 -20.27 -8.30 5.12
C PRO A 233 -19.85 -9.66 4.57
N SER A 234 -19.62 -9.72 3.27
CA SER A 234 -19.15 -10.89 2.50
C SER A 234 -18.37 -10.42 1.28
N LEU A 235 -17.51 -11.27 0.76
CA LEU A 235 -16.74 -11.02 -0.46
C LEU A 235 -16.95 -12.18 -1.44
N GLY A 236 -17.08 -11.86 -2.73
CA GLY A 236 -17.19 -12.86 -3.80
C GLY A 236 -15.85 -13.51 -4.15
N HIS A 237 -14.74 -12.84 -3.82
CA HIS A 237 -13.40 -13.25 -4.19
C HIS A 237 -12.42 -13.11 -3.01
N ARG A 238 -11.21 -13.61 -3.19
CA ARG A 238 -10.14 -13.52 -2.17
C ARG A 238 -8.90 -12.76 -2.63
N VAL A 239 -8.86 -12.34 -3.89
CA VAL A 239 -7.76 -11.54 -4.46
C VAL A 239 -8.36 -10.34 -5.16
N TYR A 240 -7.87 -9.15 -4.83
CA TYR A 240 -8.35 -7.89 -5.39
C TYR A 240 -7.22 -6.98 -5.78
N ASN A 241 -7.30 -6.41 -6.98
CA ASN A 241 -6.50 -5.25 -7.34
C ASN A 241 -7.06 -4.00 -6.64
N ILE A 242 -6.17 -3.19 -6.07
CA ILE A 242 -6.51 -1.87 -5.54
C ILE A 242 -5.57 -0.86 -6.20
N GLY A 243 -6.11 -0.03 -7.06
CA GLY A 243 -5.35 0.91 -7.87
C GLY A 243 -6.19 2.08 -8.32
N SER A 244 -5.62 2.91 -9.20
CA SER A 244 -6.35 4.03 -9.81
C SER A 244 -7.21 3.61 -11.00
N GLY A 245 -6.97 2.43 -11.56
CA GLY A 245 -7.62 1.96 -12.78
C GLY A 245 -7.22 2.75 -14.03
N ARG A 246 -6.14 3.55 -13.95
CA ARG A 246 -5.56 4.30 -15.07
C ARG A 246 -4.04 4.30 -14.99
N ALA A 247 -3.40 4.57 -16.10
CA ALA A 247 -1.95 4.72 -16.17
C ALA A 247 -1.61 6.14 -16.62
N ASP A 248 -1.07 6.92 -15.70
CA ASP A 248 -0.61 8.28 -15.99
C ASP A 248 0.88 8.23 -16.38
N SER A 249 1.28 9.03 -17.38
CA SER A 249 2.69 9.18 -17.74
C SER A 249 3.40 10.11 -16.75
N TYR A 250 4.72 9.97 -16.63
CA TYR A 250 5.49 10.89 -15.79
C TYR A 250 5.46 12.33 -16.33
N GLY A 251 5.25 12.52 -17.64
CA GLY A 251 5.00 13.82 -18.25
C GLY A 251 3.69 14.43 -17.76
N GLU A 252 2.62 13.65 -17.69
CA GLU A 252 1.32 14.09 -17.13
C GLU A 252 1.45 14.45 -15.65
N VAL A 253 2.20 13.66 -14.87
CA VAL A 253 2.49 13.98 -13.45
C VAL A 253 3.24 15.31 -13.34
N ALA A 254 4.30 15.50 -14.12
CA ALA A 254 5.07 16.75 -14.12
C ALA A 254 4.20 17.95 -14.54
N ALA A 255 3.30 17.77 -15.50
CA ALA A 255 2.36 18.80 -15.93
C ALA A 255 1.35 19.15 -14.82
N ALA A 256 0.82 18.15 -14.10
CA ALA A 256 -0.07 18.36 -12.96
C ALA A 256 0.65 19.16 -11.83
N VAL A 257 1.90 18.84 -11.52
CA VAL A 257 2.70 19.59 -10.55
C VAL A 257 2.94 21.03 -11.02
N LYS A 258 3.34 21.24 -12.29
CA LYS A 258 3.57 22.56 -12.87
C LYS A 258 2.30 23.42 -12.92
N LYS A 259 1.14 22.82 -13.08
CA LYS A 259 -0.16 23.53 -13.04
C LYS A 259 -0.40 24.20 -11.68
N VAL A 260 0.03 23.57 -10.58
CA VAL A 260 -0.12 24.10 -9.21
C VAL A 260 1.06 25.00 -8.83
N ILE A 261 2.29 24.61 -9.23
CA ILE A 261 3.52 25.36 -8.96
C ILE A 261 4.26 25.61 -10.29
N PRO A 262 3.91 26.68 -11.04
CA PRO A 262 4.46 26.94 -12.38
C PRO A 262 5.98 27.04 -12.47
N GLY A 263 6.63 27.48 -11.39
CA GLY A 263 8.11 27.60 -11.31
C GLY A 263 8.85 26.31 -10.96
N SER A 264 8.16 25.16 -10.87
CA SER A 264 8.78 23.88 -10.47
C SER A 264 9.83 23.41 -11.49
N GLN A 265 10.99 22.97 -10.97
CA GLN A 265 12.15 22.54 -11.75
C GLN A 265 12.16 21.02 -11.91
N ILE A 266 11.27 20.51 -12.79
CA ILE A 266 11.15 19.08 -13.07
C ILE A 266 11.72 18.81 -14.45
N GLN A 267 12.81 18.03 -14.51
CA GLN A 267 13.43 17.55 -15.74
C GLN A 267 13.25 16.05 -15.85
N LEU A 268 12.63 15.60 -16.94
CA LEU A 268 12.42 14.20 -17.28
C LEU A 268 13.30 13.86 -18.50
N GLN A 269 13.57 12.59 -18.71
CA GLN A 269 14.18 12.13 -19.94
C GLN A 269 13.13 12.14 -21.06
N SER A 270 13.50 12.61 -22.26
CA SER A 270 12.60 12.64 -23.41
C SER A 270 12.28 11.25 -23.93
N GLY A 271 11.04 11.06 -24.39
CA GLY A 271 10.59 9.80 -25.00
C GLY A 271 10.24 8.74 -23.98
N SER A 272 10.58 7.49 -24.28
CA SER A 272 10.29 6.30 -23.46
C SER A 272 11.54 5.49 -23.20
N SER A 273 11.62 4.84 -22.03
CA SER A 273 12.75 3.96 -21.67
C SER A 273 12.80 2.67 -22.49
N GLY A 274 11.70 2.29 -23.13
CA GLY A 274 11.54 1.00 -23.80
C GLY A 274 11.40 -0.20 -22.85
N ARG A 275 11.37 0.05 -21.52
CA ARG A 275 11.22 -1.00 -20.49
C ARG A 275 9.83 -1.03 -19.87
N GLY A 276 9.04 0.02 -20.08
CA GLY A 276 7.67 0.13 -19.61
C GLY A 276 6.74 -0.82 -20.36
N LYS A 277 5.63 -1.15 -19.71
CA LYS A 277 4.52 -1.88 -20.35
C LYS A 277 3.66 -0.88 -21.12
N ALA A 278 3.04 -1.32 -22.23
CA ALA A 278 2.16 -0.47 -23.02
C ALA A 278 0.89 -0.12 -22.23
N ASN A 279 0.36 -1.08 -21.48
CA ASN A 279 -0.80 -0.91 -20.61
C ASN A 279 -0.52 -1.43 -19.19
N PRO A 280 0.05 -0.63 -18.27
CA PRO A 280 0.36 -1.05 -16.91
C PRO A 280 -0.83 -0.95 -15.94
N VAL A 281 -2.06 -0.82 -16.42
CA VAL A 281 -3.26 -0.62 -15.60
C VAL A 281 -3.65 -1.90 -14.86
N ALA A 282 -3.91 -1.78 -13.56
CA ALA A 282 -4.61 -2.81 -12.81
C ALA A 282 -6.12 -2.71 -13.05
N ASP A 283 -6.74 -3.80 -13.48
CA ASP A 283 -8.20 -3.88 -13.59
C ASP A 283 -8.81 -3.89 -12.17
N ILE A 284 -9.60 -2.87 -11.87
CA ILE A 284 -10.25 -2.69 -10.55
C ILE A 284 -11.76 -3.00 -10.59
N SER A 285 -12.25 -3.64 -11.65
CA SER A 285 -13.68 -3.95 -11.79
C SER A 285 -14.17 -4.88 -10.68
N ARG A 286 -13.38 -5.90 -10.32
CA ARG A 286 -13.72 -6.87 -9.28
C ARG A 286 -13.97 -6.22 -7.91
N ILE A 287 -13.09 -5.35 -7.45
CA ILE A 287 -13.30 -4.63 -6.19
C ILE A 287 -14.43 -3.61 -6.31
N GLY A 288 -14.64 -3.03 -7.48
CA GLY A 288 -15.78 -2.17 -7.77
C GLY A 288 -17.11 -2.90 -7.62
N GLU A 289 -17.23 -4.08 -8.22
CA GLU A 289 -18.42 -4.92 -8.17
C GLU A 289 -18.73 -5.46 -6.76
N ASP A 290 -17.71 -5.96 -6.05
CA ASP A 290 -17.92 -6.63 -4.77
C ASP A 290 -18.15 -5.64 -3.61
N VAL A 291 -17.49 -4.47 -3.59
CA VAL A 291 -17.56 -3.54 -2.46
C VAL A 291 -17.80 -2.09 -2.85
N GLY A 292 -18.13 -1.80 -4.11
CA GLY A 292 -18.40 -0.44 -4.57
C GLY A 292 -17.18 0.48 -4.47
N TYR A 293 -15.98 -0.05 -4.68
CA TYR A 293 -14.77 0.77 -4.73
C TYR A 293 -14.67 1.52 -6.07
N ALA A 294 -14.48 2.82 -5.99
CA ALA A 294 -14.11 3.66 -7.11
C ALA A 294 -13.11 4.70 -6.60
N PRO A 295 -11.97 4.93 -7.27
CA PRO A 295 -11.06 6.01 -6.92
C PRO A 295 -11.76 7.37 -7.02
N GLU A 296 -11.64 8.19 -5.97
CA GLU A 296 -12.24 9.53 -5.90
C GLU A 296 -11.31 10.61 -6.48
N TYR A 297 -10.00 10.32 -6.53
CA TYR A 297 -8.99 11.28 -6.96
C TYR A 297 -8.57 11.08 -8.40
N THR A 298 -8.63 12.17 -9.20
CA THR A 298 -7.88 12.25 -10.46
C THR A 298 -6.41 12.54 -10.16
N LEU A 299 -5.53 12.43 -11.17
CA LEU A 299 -4.13 12.81 -11.01
C LEU A 299 -3.99 14.25 -10.52
N GLU A 300 -4.75 15.18 -11.14
CA GLU A 300 -4.68 16.61 -10.85
C GLU A 300 -5.14 16.92 -9.42
N THR A 301 -6.27 16.34 -8.99
CA THR A 301 -6.80 16.59 -7.64
C THR A 301 -5.90 15.98 -6.57
N ALA A 302 -5.35 14.80 -6.81
CA ALA A 302 -4.40 14.15 -5.92
C ALA A 302 -3.10 14.95 -5.77
N ILE A 303 -2.51 15.39 -6.88
CA ILE A 303 -1.30 16.22 -6.88
C ILE A 303 -1.57 17.58 -6.21
N ALA A 304 -2.69 18.23 -6.51
CA ALA A 304 -3.02 19.52 -5.91
C ALA A 304 -3.16 19.41 -4.37
N GLU A 305 -3.88 18.42 -3.88
CA GLU A 305 -4.03 18.19 -2.44
C GLU A 305 -2.70 17.83 -1.78
N TYR A 306 -1.88 16.99 -2.42
CA TYR A 306 -0.58 16.62 -1.89
C TYR A 306 0.38 17.81 -1.79
N LEU A 307 0.43 18.65 -2.81
CA LEU A 307 1.24 19.86 -2.81
C LEU A 307 0.79 20.85 -1.73
N GLU A 308 -0.52 21.01 -1.54
CA GLU A 308 -1.05 21.88 -0.49
C GLU A 308 -0.68 21.36 0.91
N TRP A 309 -0.81 20.04 1.12
CA TRP A 309 -0.38 19.42 2.36
C TRP A 309 1.13 19.61 2.62
N LEU A 310 1.97 19.47 1.61
CA LEU A 310 3.43 19.64 1.74
C LEU A 310 3.86 21.06 2.10
N LYS A 311 3.08 22.08 1.74
CA LYS A 311 3.39 23.48 2.10
C LYS A 311 3.36 23.72 3.61
N THR A 312 2.55 22.98 4.33
CA THR A 312 2.32 23.15 5.77
C THR A 312 2.91 22.02 6.62
N ASN A 313 3.39 20.95 6.00
CA ASN A 313 3.92 19.78 6.69
C ASN A 313 5.32 19.44 6.19
N ALA A 314 6.31 19.59 7.04
CA ALA A 314 7.67 19.13 6.74
C ALA A 314 7.71 17.59 6.71
N GLN A 315 8.13 17.02 5.55
CA GLN A 315 8.26 15.58 5.36
C GLN A 315 9.64 15.23 4.78
#